data_fde297b37b9410fbb3ad3d628d65e528
#
_entry.id   fde297b37b9410fbb3ad3d628d65e528
#
_cell.length_a   1.000
_cell.length_b   1.000
_cell.length_c   1.000
_cell.angle_alpha   90.00
_cell.angle_beta   90.00
_cell.angle_gamma   90.00
#
_symmetry.space_group_name_H-M   'P 1'
#
loop_
_entity.id
_entity.type
_entity.pdbx_description
1 polymer ?
#
loop_
_entity_poly.entity_id
_entity_poly.type
_entity_poly.pdbx_seq_one_letter_code
_entity_poly.pdbx_strand_id
1 'polypeptide(L)'
;EGRFCKKCGAPLKYNFYHYSQLGDYACTGCDFKRPAIEYDASDVAVSDHLAFTVDDRRLEANYKGFYNVYNILAAYAAGRTGGLGLEHFQDMLTDFNPENGRMEQFEVKGTKIVLNLAKNPAGFNQNISAVMQDDSMKDVIIVINDNAQDGTDVSWLWDVDFDRFKGANINSITVSGIRCQDMR
;
A
#
# COMPACT_ATOMS: atom_id res chain seq x y z
N GLU A 1 -12.11 10.48 -0.61
CA GLU A 1 -12.74 9.41 -1.40
C GLU A 1 -13.23 8.28 -0.50
N GLY A 2 -14.25 7.51 -0.93
CA GLY A 2 -14.82 6.40 -0.16
C GLY A 2 -15.75 6.79 1.00
N ARG A 3 -16.11 8.05 1.14
CA ARG A 3 -17.04 8.52 2.17
C ARG A 3 -18.48 8.53 1.73
N PHE A 4 -18.75 8.63 0.43
CA PHE A 4 -20.08 8.80 -0.13
C PHE A 4 -20.41 7.72 -1.14
N CYS A 5 -21.69 7.33 -1.15
CA CYS A 5 -22.22 6.33 -2.06
C CYS A 5 -22.21 6.83 -3.50
N LYS A 6 -21.62 6.08 -4.41
CA LYS A 6 -21.58 6.39 -5.85
C LYS A 6 -22.95 6.26 -6.56
N LYS A 7 -23.96 5.61 -5.93
CA LYS A 7 -25.31 5.48 -6.47
C LYS A 7 -26.22 6.65 -6.08
N CYS A 8 -26.22 7.06 -4.81
CA CYS A 8 -27.19 8.02 -4.30
C CYS A 8 -26.58 9.20 -3.55
N GLY A 9 -25.26 9.29 -3.41
CA GLY A 9 -24.57 10.38 -2.72
C GLY A 9 -24.66 10.36 -1.19
N ALA A 10 -25.42 9.45 -0.59
CA ALA A 10 -25.50 9.34 0.87
C ALA A 10 -24.19 8.85 1.49
N PRO A 11 -23.92 9.13 2.78
CA PRO A 11 -22.72 8.65 3.45
C PRO A 11 -22.62 7.12 3.43
N LEU A 12 -21.39 6.60 3.32
CA LEU A 12 -21.07 5.19 3.54
C LEU A 12 -20.75 4.98 5.01
N LYS A 13 -21.28 3.93 5.60
CA LYS A 13 -20.91 3.42 6.91
C LYS A 13 -19.97 2.24 6.73
N TYR A 14 -18.80 2.29 7.39
CA TYR A 14 -17.81 1.22 7.40
C TYR A 14 -17.88 0.44 8.71
N ASN A 15 -17.87 -0.87 8.62
CA ASN A 15 -17.69 -1.75 9.78
C ASN A 15 -16.20 -1.84 10.13
N PHE A 16 -15.33 -1.86 9.11
CA PHE A 16 -13.89 -1.73 9.26
C PHE A 16 -13.25 -1.17 7.99
N TYR A 17 -12.08 -0.55 8.16
CA TYR A 17 -11.19 -0.12 7.08
C TYR A 17 -9.94 -0.99 7.07
N HIS A 18 -9.45 -1.30 5.88
CA HIS A 18 -8.09 -1.82 5.71
C HIS A 18 -7.11 -0.68 5.42
N TYR A 19 -7.29 0.00 4.31
CA TYR A 19 -6.60 1.24 3.98
C TYR A 19 -7.36 1.98 2.87
N SER A 20 -7.19 3.31 2.79
CA SER A 20 -7.91 4.15 1.84
C SER A 20 -9.44 3.90 1.93
N GLN A 21 -10.07 3.51 0.83
CA GLN A 21 -11.50 3.18 0.74
C GLN A 21 -11.80 1.69 0.81
N LEU A 22 -10.79 0.88 1.02
CA LEU A 22 -10.95 -0.59 1.12
C LEU A 22 -11.39 -0.97 2.53
N GLY A 23 -12.39 -1.82 2.60
CA GLY A 23 -12.99 -2.26 3.84
C GLY A 23 -14.36 -2.85 3.64
N ASP A 24 -15.10 -3.05 4.72
CA ASP A 24 -16.48 -3.49 4.69
C ASP A 24 -17.41 -2.30 4.89
N TYR A 25 -18.22 -2.00 3.87
CA TYR A 25 -19.05 -0.80 3.84
C TYR A 25 -20.48 -1.09 3.35
N ALA A 26 -21.40 -0.24 3.81
CA ALA A 26 -22.77 -0.17 3.31
C ALA A 26 -23.23 1.28 3.22
N CYS A 27 -24.08 1.57 2.24
CA CYS A 27 -24.71 2.88 2.10
C CYS A 27 -25.81 3.08 3.15
N THR A 28 -25.90 4.29 3.70
CA THR A 28 -26.96 4.64 4.64
C THR A 28 -28.28 5.01 3.97
N GLY A 29 -28.28 5.24 2.64
CA GLY A 29 -29.45 5.72 1.90
C GLY A 29 -29.96 4.78 0.80
N CYS A 30 -29.24 3.71 0.46
CA CYS A 30 -29.67 2.74 -0.54
C CYS A 30 -29.03 1.35 -0.33
N ASP A 31 -29.28 0.41 -1.24
CA ASP A 31 -28.81 -0.97 -1.19
C ASP A 31 -27.33 -1.16 -1.55
N PHE A 32 -26.61 -0.07 -1.88
CA PHE A 32 -25.19 -0.15 -2.24
C PHE A 32 -24.34 -0.58 -1.05
N LYS A 33 -23.62 -1.67 -1.20
CA LYS A 33 -22.73 -2.23 -0.18
C LYS A 33 -21.54 -2.93 -0.83
N ARG A 34 -20.56 -3.33 0.00
CA ARG A 34 -19.46 -4.19 -0.43
C ARG A 34 -20.00 -5.42 -1.15
N PRO A 35 -19.49 -5.77 -2.33
CA PRO A 35 -19.84 -7.02 -3.00
C PRO A 35 -19.52 -8.24 -2.13
N ALA A 36 -20.20 -9.36 -2.40
CA ALA A 36 -19.82 -10.64 -1.79
C ALA A 36 -18.36 -10.96 -2.14
N ILE A 37 -17.64 -11.48 -1.14
CA ILE A 37 -16.25 -11.86 -1.28
C ILE A 37 -16.21 -13.29 -1.80
N GLU A 38 -15.45 -13.52 -2.85
CA GLU A 38 -15.17 -14.85 -3.40
C GLU A 38 -13.85 -15.39 -2.86
N TYR A 39 -12.84 -14.52 -2.75
CA TYR A 39 -11.53 -14.86 -2.17
C TYR A 39 -11.26 -13.97 -0.98
N ASP A 40 -11.02 -14.59 0.17
CA ASP A 40 -10.76 -13.89 1.42
C ASP A 40 -9.37 -14.23 1.96
N ALA A 41 -8.67 -13.20 2.45
CA ALA A 41 -7.41 -13.39 3.17
C ALA A 41 -7.69 -13.36 4.67
N SER A 42 -7.53 -14.47 5.34
CA SER A 42 -7.66 -14.62 6.79
C SER A 42 -6.30 -14.81 7.47
N ASP A 43 -6.25 -14.70 8.79
CA ASP A 43 -5.04 -14.87 9.62
C ASP A 43 -3.85 -14.04 9.11
N VAL A 44 -4.12 -12.79 8.76
CA VAL A 44 -3.14 -11.88 8.16
C VAL A 44 -2.12 -11.44 9.21
N ALA A 45 -0.85 -11.71 8.94
CA ALA A 45 0.28 -11.21 9.70
C ALA A 45 1.15 -10.34 8.78
N VAL A 46 1.45 -9.12 9.24
CA VAL A 46 2.34 -8.17 8.55
C VAL A 46 3.37 -7.68 9.55
N SER A 47 4.55 -8.25 9.52
CA SER A 47 5.67 -7.90 10.39
C SER A 47 6.96 -7.80 9.55
N ASP A 48 7.95 -8.61 9.81
CA ASP A 48 9.15 -8.71 8.99
C ASP A 48 8.89 -9.41 7.65
N HIS A 49 7.90 -10.25 7.59
CA HIS A 49 7.37 -10.89 6.40
C HIS A 49 5.84 -10.78 6.40
N LEU A 50 5.24 -11.04 5.28
CA LEU A 50 3.80 -11.05 5.09
C LEU A 50 3.32 -12.49 5.01
N ALA A 51 2.26 -12.81 5.75
CA ALA A 51 1.65 -14.13 5.70
C ALA A 51 0.13 -14.03 5.87
N PHE A 52 -0.63 -14.85 5.16
CA PHE A 52 -2.09 -14.96 5.30
C PHE A 52 -2.58 -16.30 4.75
N THR A 53 -3.83 -16.64 5.06
CA THR A 53 -4.48 -17.85 4.59
C THR A 53 -5.55 -17.52 3.54
N VAL A 54 -5.59 -18.24 2.42
CA VAL A 54 -6.63 -18.19 1.40
C VAL A 54 -6.94 -19.60 0.91
N ASP A 55 -8.22 -19.98 0.78
CA ASP A 55 -8.66 -21.33 0.41
C ASP A 55 -7.93 -22.43 1.21
N ASP A 56 -7.82 -22.26 2.53
CA ASP A 56 -7.12 -23.16 3.47
C ASP A 56 -5.60 -23.31 3.18
N ARG A 57 -5.02 -22.46 2.35
CA ARG A 57 -3.59 -22.44 2.06
C ARG A 57 -2.91 -21.29 2.75
N ARG A 58 -1.88 -21.57 3.52
CA ARG A 58 -1.00 -20.54 4.07
C ARG A 58 -0.06 -20.04 2.99
N LEU A 59 -0.07 -18.73 2.75
CA LEU A 59 0.85 -18.05 1.83
C LEU A 59 1.78 -17.14 2.62
N GLU A 60 3.05 -17.12 2.24
CA GLU A 60 4.08 -16.31 2.86
C GLU A 60 4.91 -15.58 1.79
N ALA A 61 5.31 -14.35 2.09
CA ALA A 61 6.13 -13.54 1.18
C ALA A 61 7.15 -12.72 1.98
N ASN A 62 8.38 -12.66 1.47
CA ASN A 62 9.50 -11.99 2.13
C ASN A 62 9.52 -10.46 1.91
N TYR A 63 8.36 -9.85 1.73
CA TYR A 63 8.22 -8.41 1.56
C TYR A 63 7.09 -7.86 2.41
N LYS A 64 7.20 -6.57 2.71
CA LYS A 64 6.36 -5.88 3.70
C LYS A 64 5.22 -5.11 3.04
N GLY A 65 4.32 -4.62 3.86
CA GLY A 65 3.24 -3.72 3.48
C GLY A 65 1.91 -4.43 3.29
N PHE A 66 0.92 -4.01 4.06
CA PHE A 66 -0.42 -4.60 4.05
C PHE A 66 -1.09 -4.60 2.66
N TYR A 67 -0.79 -3.61 1.82
CA TYR A 67 -1.32 -3.54 0.46
C TYR A 67 -0.88 -4.74 -0.42
N ASN A 68 0.23 -5.39 -0.07
CA ASN A 68 0.69 -6.59 -0.78
C ASN A 68 -0.18 -7.82 -0.49
N VAL A 69 -0.92 -7.86 0.61
CA VAL A 69 -1.97 -8.87 0.81
C VAL A 69 -2.98 -8.81 -0.34
N TYR A 70 -3.43 -7.59 -0.68
CA TYR A 70 -4.36 -7.38 -1.79
C TYR A 70 -3.74 -7.73 -3.15
N ASN A 71 -2.47 -7.38 -3.38
CA ASN A 71 -1.78 -7.70 -4.62
C ASN A 71 -1.65 -9.22 -4.82
N ILE A 72 -1.23 -9.94 -3.78
CA ILE A 72 -1.09 -11.40 -3.83
C ILE A 72 -2.46 -12.06 -3.96
N LEU A 73 -3.45 -11.62 -3.19
CA LEU A 73 -4.81 -12.15 -3.26
C LEU A 73 -5.42 -11.92 -4.66
N ALA A 74 -5.17 -10.77 -5.27
CA ALA A 74 -5.61 -10.49 -6.63
C ALA A 74 -4.93 -11.40 -7.66
N ALA A 75 -3.61 -11.64 -7.52
CA ALA A 75 -2.88 -12.57 -8.39
C ALA A 75 -3.38 -14.01 -8.21
N TYR A 76 -3.63 -14.42 -6.97
CA TYR A 76 -4.22 -15.72 -6.65
C TYR A 76 -5.61 -15.88 -7.30
N ALA A 77 -6.51 -14.91 -7.10
CA ALA A 77 -7.84 -14.91 -7.66
C ALA A 77 -7.83 -14.93 -9.19
N ALA A 78 -6.93 -14.15 -9.82
CA ALA A 78 -6.77 -14.15 -11.27
C ALA A 78 -6.30 -15.51 -11.80
N GLY A 79 -5.35 -16.16 -11.12
CA GLY A 79 -4.89 -17.51 -11.46
C GLY A 79 -6.01 -18.54 -11.36
N ARG A 80 -6.77 -18.51 -10.25
CA ARG A 80 -7.92 -19.39 -10.03
C ARG A 80 -9.00 -19.22 -11.10
N THR A 81 -9.36 -17.98 -11.37
CA THR A 81 -10.38 -17.65 -12.38
C THR A 81 -9.91 -18.01 -13.80
N GLY A 82 -8.60 -17.88 -14.06
CA GLY A 82 -7.99 -18.29 -15.32
C GLY A 82 -7.77 -19.79 -15.48
N GLY A 83 -8.16 -20.60 -14.48
CA GLY A 83 -8.01 -22.05 -14.51
C GLY A 83 -6.56 -22.53 -14.35
N LEU A 84 -5.66 -21.68 -13.82
CA LEU A 84 -4.29 -22.08 -13.54
C LEU A 84 -4.22 -22.97 -12.29
N GLY A 85 -3.38 -24.02 -12.34
CA GLY A 85 -2.97 -24.74 -11.13
C GLY A 85 -2.11 -23.82 -10.24
N LEU A 86 -2.44 -23.79 -8.95
CA LEU A 86 -1.74 -22.94 -7.99
C LEU A 86 -0.87 -23.76 -7.02
N GLU A 87 -0.45 -24.95 -7.42
CA GLU A 87 0.37 -25.86 -6.61
C GLU A 87 1.71 -25.21 -6.25
N HIS A 88 2.29 -24.45 -7.20
CA HIS A 88 3.57 -23.76 -7.04
C HIS A 88 3.44 -22.25 -6.75
N PHE A 89 2.24 -21.79 -6.38
CA PHE A 89 2.04 -20.35 -6.14
C PHE A 89 2.89 -19.85 -4.97
N GLN A 90 3.05 -20.67 -3.93
CA GLN A 90 3.92 -20.35 -2.80
C GLN A 90 5.40 -20.26 -3.22
N ASP A 91 5.86 -21.16 -4.07
CA ASP A 91 7.24 -21.16 -4.57
C ASP A 91 7.51 -19.86 -5.36
N MET A 92 6.56 -19.47 -6.22
CA MET A 92 6.62 -18.21 -6.96
C MET A 92 6.69 -16.97 -6.03
N LEU A 93 5.95 -16.97 -4.91
CA LEU A 93 6.01 -15.89 -3.94
C LEU A 93 7.35 -15.82 -3.22
N THR A 94 7.95 -16.97 -2.93
CA THR A 94 9.25 -17.07 -2.27
C THR A 94 10.38 -16.56 -3.17
N ASP A 95 10.31 -16.87 -4.46
CA ASP A 95 11.30 -16.48 -5.46
C ASP A 95 11.10 -15.03 -5.95
N PHE A 96 9.92 -14.44 -5.71
CA PHE A 96 9.63 -13.10 -6.15
C PHE A 96 10.39 -12.07 -5.30
N ASN A 97 11.23 -11.30 -5.95
CA ASN A 97 11.90 -10.15 -5.37
C ASN A 97 11.26 -8.87 -5.90
N PRO A 98 10.62 -8.05 -5.06
CA PRO A 98 10.09 -6.77 -5.49
C PRO A 98 11.25 -5.84 -5.89
N GLU A 99 11.35 -5.56 -7.18
CA GLU A 99 12.30 -4.61 -7.76
C GLU A 99 11.62 -3.28 -8.10
N ASN A 100 12.39 -2.33 -8.62
CA ASN A 100 11.91 -1.06 -9.15
C ASN A 100 11.26 -0.12 -8.13
N GLY A 101 11.94 0.08 -6.99
CA GLY A 101 11.54 1.08 -6.00
C GLY A 101 10.32 0.68 -5.17
N ARG A 102 10.12 -0.62 -4.93
CA ARG A 102 9.06 -1.10 -4.03
C ARG A 102 9.65 -1.71 -2.76
N MET A 103 9.89 -0.86 -1.76
CA MET A 103 10.59 -1.24 -0.52
C MET A 103 11.98 -1.84 -0.80
N GLU A 104 12.60 -1.40 -1.89
CA GLU A 104 13.92 -1.85 -2.31
C GLU A 104 14.97 -1.40 -1.30
N GLN A 105 15.84 -2.31 -0.88
CA GLN A 105 16.81 -2.06 0.17
C GLN A 105 18.22 -2.03 -0.41
N PHE A 106 18.96 -1.00 -0.02
CA PHE A 106 20.36 -0.84 -0.36
C PHE A 106 21.18 -0.62 0.90
N GLU A 107 22.43 -1.01 0.85
CA GLU A 107 23.42 -0.64 1.84
C GLU A 107 24.54 0.16 1.18
N VAL A 108 24.73 1.40 1.60
CA VAL A 108 25.76 2.29 1.07
C VAL A 108 26.62 2.78 2.22
N LYS A 109 27.89 2.38 2.25
CA LYS A 109 28.86 2.77 3.30
C LYS A 109 28.36 2.52 4.72
N GLY A 110 27.68 1.39 4.94
CA GLY A 110 27.11 1.03 6.24
C GLY A 110 25.79 1.70 6.58
N THR A 111 25.23 2.50 5.67
CA THR A 111 23.90 3.11 5.83
C THR A 111 22.88 2.30 5.07
N LYS A 112 21.85 1.84 5.77
CA LYS A 112 20.69 1.19 5.15
C LYS A 112 19.79 2.24 4.49
N ILE A 113 19.49 2.04 3.22
CA ILE A 113 18.58 2.89 2.44
C ILE A 113 17.41 2.05 1.98
N VAL A 114 16.19 2.56 2.16
CA VAL A 114 14.97 1.96 1.64
C VAL A 114 14.38 2.90 0.60
N LEU A 115 14.27 2.43 -0.64
CA LEU A 115 13.68 3.18 -1.74
C LEU A 115 12.25 2.71 -1.97
N ASN A 116 11.32 3.65 -2.00
CA ASN A 116 9.93 3.34 -2.33
C ASN A 116 9.32 4.38 -3.27
N LEU A 117 8.60 3.90 -4.28
CA LEU A 117 7.92 4.71 -5.27
C LEU A 117 6.46 4.91 -4.87
N ALA A 118 5.95 6.13 -5.03
CA ALA A 118 4.54 6.45 -4.93
C ALA A 118 4.11 7.37 -6.07
N LYS A 119 2.92 7.15 -6.62
CA LYS A 119 2.35 7.93 -7.73
C LYS A 119 0.91 8.40 -7.46
N ASN A 120 0.44 8.22 -6.25
CA ASN A 120 -0.91 8.63 -5.82
C ASN A 120 -0.97 8.73 -4.29
N PRO A 121 -2.01 9.37 -3.71
CA PRO A 121 -2.12 9.57 -2.26
C PRO A 121 -2.15 8.24 -1.49
N ALA A 122 -2.88 7.25 -1.99
CA ALA A 122 -3.03 5.96 -1.30
C ALA A 122 -1.67 5.25 -1.16
N GLY A 123 -0.89 5.19 -2.25
CA GLY A 123 0.46 4.61 -2.23
C GLY A 123 1.41 5.40 -1.33
N PHE A 124 1.36 6.73 -1.37
CA PHE A 124 2.21 7.57 -0.54
C PHE A 124 1.89 7.41 0.95
N ASN A 125 0.60 7.40 1.31
CA ASN A 125 0.16 7.17 2.70
C ASN A 125 0.54 5.78 3.21
N GLN A 126 0.62 4.76 2.34
CA GLN A 126 1.16 3.44 2.71
C GLN A 126 2.66 3.49 2.95
N ASN A 127 3.42 4.27 2.15
CA ASN A 127 4.83 4.49 2.39
C ASN A 127 5.07 5.19 3.72
N ILE A 128 4.28 6.21 4.05
CA ILE A 128 4.31 6.86 5.37
C ILE A 128 4.04 5.82 6.47
N SER A 129 3.04 4.96 6.31
CA SER A 129 2.73 3.91 7.27
C SER A 129 3.91 2.96 7.50
N ALA A 130 4.60 2.55 6.43
CA ALA A 130 5.78 1.69 6.52
C ALA A 130 6.95 2.38 7.24
N VAL A 131 7.18 3.68 6.96
CA VAL A 131 8.18 4.49 7.66
C VAL A 131 7.86 4.60 9.16
N MET A 132 6.58 4.75 9.51
CA MET A 132 6.11 4.89 10.89
C MET A 132 6.17 3.58 11.70
N GLN A 133 6.14 2.42 11.03
CA GLN A 133 6.25 1.11 11.68
C GLN A 133 7.70 0.76 12.08
N ASP A 134 8.67 1.46 11.55
CA ASP A 134 10.08 1.29 11.90
C ASP A 134 10.43 2.24 13.05
N ASP A 135 10.80 1.70 14.21
CA ASP A 135 11.12 2.47 15.41
C ASP A 135 12.54 3.07 15.39
N SER A 136 13.36 2.74 14.39
CA SER A 136 14.72 3.30 14.28
C SER A 136 14.69 4.80 13.95
N MET A 137 15.71 5.54 14.37
CA MET A 137 15.91 6.93 13.93
C MET A 137 16.28 6.94 12.45
N LYS A 138 15.60 7.78 11.65
CA LYS A 138 15.78 7.81 10.20
C LYS A 138 15.74 9.20 9.60
N ASP A 139 16.39 9.38 8.48
CA ASP A 139 16.25 10.53 7.59
C ASP A 139 15.31 10.17 6.44
N VAL A 140 14.39 11.07 6.12
CA VAL A 140 13.42 10.87 5.03
C VAL A 140 13.77 11.84 3.89
N ILE A 141 13.87 11.29 2.67
CA ILE A 141 14.08 12.08 1.45
C ILE A 141 12.85 11.88 0.56
N ILE A 142 12.19 12.97 0.21
CA ILE A 142 11.03 12.97 -0.67
C ILE A 142 11.42 13.68 -1.97
N VAL A 143 11.30 12.96 -3.09
CA VAL A 143 11.64 13.48 -4.41
C VAL A 143 10.39 13.48 -5.28
N ILE A 144 9.95 14.67 -5.72
CA ILE A 144 8.75 14.82 -6.54
C ILE A 144 9.11 15.51 -7.85
N ASN A 145 8.77 14.86 -8.95
CA ASN A 145 8.89 15.39 -10.30
C ASN A 145 7.54 15.33 -11.02
N ASP A 146 7.40 16.11 -12.09
CA ASP A 146 6.21 16.19 -12.94
C ASP A 146 6.54 15.98 -14.43
N ASN A 147 7.62 15.24 -14.73
CA ASN A 147 7.91 14.82 -16.08
C ASN A 147 6.84 13.82 -16.60
N ALA A 148 6.79 13.63 -17.90
CA ALA A 148 5.80 12.72 -18.51
C ALA A 148 5.82 11.30 -17.93
N GLN A 149 7.01 10.78 -17.56
CA GLN A 149 7.15 9.46 -16.94
C GLN A 149 6.70 9.42 -15.48
N ASP A 150 6.80 10.56 -14.79
CA ASP A 150 6.43 10.68 -13.37
C ASP A 150 4.92 10.92 -13.17
N GLY A 151 4.26 11.41 -14.23
CA GLY A 151 2.90 11.93 -14.19
C GLY A 151 2.91 13.45 -14.01
N THR A 152 2.30 14.16 -14.95
CA THR A 152 2.31 15.64 -14.98
C THR A 152 1.35 16.27 -13.98
N ASP A 153 0.34 15.54 -13.54
CA ASP A 153 -0.59 15.98 -12.49
C ASP A 153 -0.06 15.56 -11.12
N VAL A 154 0.35 16.55 -10.35
CA VAL A 154 0.83 16.39 -8.97
C VAL A 154 -0.16 16.92 -7.93
N SER A 155 -1.39 17.27 -8.33
CA SER A 155 -2.43 17.77 -7.40
C SER A 155 -2.78 16.79 -6.28
N TRP A 156 -2.52 15.51 -6.50
CA TRP A 156 -2.70 14.45 -5.51
C TRP A 156 -1.82 14.60 -4.25
N LEU A 157 -0.75 15.42 -4.29
CA LEU A 157 0.10 15.69 -3.13
C LEU A 157 -0.68 16.29 -1.97
N TRP A 158 -1.73 17.08 -2.25
CA TRP A 158 -2.58 17.71 -1.24
C TRP A 158 -3.48 16.72 -0.48
N ASP A 159 -3.66 15.52 -1.02
CA ASP A 159 -4.42 14.44 -0.39
C ASP A 159 -3.53 13.48 0.43
N VAL A 160 -2.22 13.75 0.51
CA VAL A 160 -1.27 12.97 1.30
C VAL A 160 -1.24 13.49 2.74
N ASP A 161 -1.29 12.58 3.70
CA ASP A 161 -1.27 12.90 5.14
C ASP A 161 0.17 13.01 5.67
N PHE A 162 0.86 14.08 5.26
CA PHE A 162 2.23 14.37 5.72
C PHE A 162 2.32 14.68 7.22
N ASP A 163 1.23 15.11 7.84
CA ASP A 163 1.19 15.39 9.28
C ASP A 163 1.51 14.16 10.13
N ARG A 164 1.35 12.97 9.59
CA ARG A 164 1.72 11.71 10.25
C ARG A 164 3.21 11.58 10.55
N PHE A 165 4.07 12.32 9.85
CA PHE A 165 5.49 12.36 10.19
C PHE A 165 5.79 13.07 11.52
N LYS A 166 4.85 13.86 12.03
CA LYS A 166 5.00 14.52 13.33
C LYS A 166 5.00 13.48 14.46
N GLY A 167 6.04 13.47 15.27
CA GLY A 167 6.17 12.55 16.40
C GLY A 167 6.74 11.17 16.05
N ALA A 168 7.14 10.93 14.81
CA ALA A 168 7.91 9.75 14.42
C ALA A 168 9.40 9.90 14.79
N ASN A 169 10.12 8.77 14.81
CA ASN A 169 11.57 8.76 14.97
C ASN A 169 12.27 9.22 13.67
N ILE A 170 12.06 10.48 13.33
CA ILE A 170 12.60 11.13 12.14
C ILE A 170 13.58 12.22 12.57
N ASN A 171 14.82 12.09 12.13
CA ASN A 171 15.88 13.07 12.37
C ASN A 171 15.74 14.26 11.43
N SER A 172 15.50 14.02 10.14
CA SER A 172 15.30 15.07 9.15
C SER A 172 14.35 14.64 8.03
N ILE A 173 13.70 15.64 7.40
CA ILE A 173 12.95 15.47 6.15
C ILE A 173 13.57 16.40 5.11
N THR A 174 14.08 15.82 4.04
CA THR A 174 14.63 16.56 2.90
C THR A 174 13.68 16.42 1.71
N VAL A 175 13.29 17.55 1.11
CA VAL A 175 12.48 17.59 -0.10
C VAL A 175 13.33 17.96 -1.30
N SER A 176 13.13 17.30 -2.44
CA SER A 176 13.91 17.48 -3.66
C SER A 176 13.04 17.24 -4.91
N GLY A 177 13.64 17.37 -6.07
CA GLY A 177 12.96 17.25 -7.37
C GLY A 177 12.41 18.59 -7.87
N ILE A 178 11.79 18.54 -9.05
CA ILE A 178 11.27 19.74 -9.74
C ILE A 178 10.18 20.41 -8.89
N ARG A 179 9.40 19.63 -8.17
CA ARG A 179 8.25 20.07 -7.36
C ARG A 179 8.58 20.27 -5.88
N CYS A 180 9.85 20.40 -5.53
CA CYS A 180 10.26 20.57 -4.12
C CYS A 180 9.65 21.80 -3.43
N GLN A 181 9.28 22.83 -4.18
CA GLN A 181 8.66 24.03 -3.61
C GLN A 181 7.22 23.80 -3.15
N ASP A 182 6.50 22.87 -3.80
CA ASP A 182 5.12 22.50 -3.40
C ASP A 182 5.09 21.70 -2.10
N MET A 183 6.24 21.20 -1.66
CA MET A 183 6.42 20.37 -0.46
C MET A 183 6.88 21.18 0.76
N ARG A 184 7.08 22.50 0.63
CA ARG A 184 7.48 23.41 1.71
C ARG A 184 6.28 24.07 2.36
#